data_d6627d7be1e3889d6aba6300e470ead0
#
_entry.id   d6627d7be1e3889d6aba6300e470ead0
#
_cell.length_a   1.000
_cell.length_b   1.000
_cell.length_c   1.000
_cell.angle_alpha   90.00
_cell.angle_beta   90.00
_cell.angle_gamma   90.00
#
_symmetry.space_group_name_H-M   'P 1'
#
loop_
_entity.id
_entity.type
_entity.pdbx_description
1 polymer ?
#
loop_
_entity_poly.entity_id
_entity_poly.type
_entity_poly.pdbx_seq_one_letter_code
_entity_poly.pdbx_strand_id
1 'polypeptide(L)'
;MHKMAERREPIKLLRLPKSEAIDMACAICSDDNLALLAQVPDDTVLTINLLEGVPGYLFGPMCPDAGYVPHFELLPYADGVIINYPDDGSWQVLPPFVDQPRLNDAYQEAEEWSAMIHCNTVGKLNKIIDLGYAEKIIQVAEALHEKKLANIADILASHHELKLVLIAGPSSSGKTSTAQRLSIQM
;
A
#
# COMPACT_ATOMS: atom_id res chain seq x y z
N MET A 1 18.70 7.27 9.75
CA MET A 1 17.38 7.66 10.28
C MET A 1 17.47 8.09 11.76
N HIS A 2 17.95 7.26 12.72
CA HIS A 2 18.05 7.67 14.13
C HIS A 2 18.82 8.97 14.34
N LYS A 3 19.97 9.16 13.67
CA LYS A 3 20.73 10.43 13.76
C LYS A 3 19.93 11.65 13.28
N MET A 4 18.99 11.49 12.36
CA MET A 4 18.12 12.59 11.90
C MET A 4 17.09 12.94 12.98
N ALA A 5 16.52 11.93 13.64
CA ALA A 5 15.61 12.12 14.78
C ALA A 5 16.32 12.79 15.96
N GLU A 6 17.53 12.33 16.32
CA GLU A 6 18.35 12.92 17.39
C GLU A 6 18.70 14.40 17.14
N ARG A 7 19.04 14.76 15.89
CA ARG A 7 19.35 16.13 15.48
C ARG A 7 18.11 16.99 15.27
N ARG A 8 16.92 16.41 15.37
CA ARG A 8 15.65 17.06 15.03
C ARG A 8 15.69 17.69 13.64
N GLU A 9 16.16 16.91 12.65
CA GLU A 9 16.32 17.41 11.28
C GLU A 9 15.00 18.01 10.78
N PRO A 10 14.99 19.27 10.31
CA PRO A 10 13.76 19.94 9.94
C PRO A 10 13.16 19.34 8.64
N ILE A 11 11.84 19.17 8.63
CA ILE A 11 11.08 18.80 7.44
C ILE A 11 10.56 20.10 6.81
N LYS A 12 11.17 20.50 5.70
CA LYS A 12 10.81 21.73 5.00
C LYS A 12 9.63 21.48 4.09
N LEU A 13 8.61 22.31 4.21
CA LEU A 13 7.45 22.28 3.32
C LEU A 13 7.65 23.32 2.22
N LEU A 14 7.68 22.88 0.98
CA LEU A 14 7.78 23.71 -0.21
C LEU A 14 6.44 23.71 -0.94
N ARG A 15 6.04 24.87 -1.42
CA ARG A 15 4.89 25.02 -2.33
C ARG A 15 5.41 25.44 -3.69
N LEU A 16 5.33 24.53 -4.65
CA LEU A 16 5.95 24.69 -5.97
C LEU A 16 4.90 24.55 -7.08
N PRO A 17 5.02 25.30 -8.16
CA PRO A 17 4.30 24.99 -9.39
C PRO A 17 4.60 23.56 -9.82
N LYS A 18 3.63 22.92 -10.51
CA LYS A 18 3.76 21.52 -10.97
C LYS A 18 5.08 21.24 -11.69
N SER A 19 5.51 22.14 -12.61
CA SER A 19 6.75 21.95 -13.37
C SER A 19 7.98 21.86 -12.47
N GLU A 20 8.13 22.77 -11.51
CA GLU A 20 9.24 22.75 -10.56
C GLU A 20 9.21 21.54 -9.63
N ALA A 21 8.01 21.12 -9.22
CA ALA A 21 7.84 19.92 -8.40
C ALA A 21 8.24 18.64 -9.13
N ILE A 22 7.91 18.53 -10.43
CA ILE A 22 8.33 17.42 -11.28
C ILE A 22 9.85 17.42 -11.46
N ASP A 23 10.46 18.56 -11.75
CA ASP A 23 11.92 18.68 -11.92
C ASP A 23 12.67 18.25 -10.66
N MET A 24 12.15 18.64 -9.49
CA MET A 24 12.70 18.22 -8.20
C MET A 24 12.52 16.71 -7.96
N ALA A 25 11.38 16.15 -8.36
CA ALA A 25 11.04 14.74 -8.17
C ALA A 25 11.78 13.82 -9.14
N CYS A 26 12.08 14.27 -10.38
CA CYS A 26 12.76 13.49 -11.43
C CYS A 26 14.10 12.91 -10.99
N ALA A 27 14.81 13.58 -10.08
CA ALA A 27 16.13 13.13 -9.62
C ALA A 27 16.08 11.93 -8.65
N ILE A 28 14.91 11.65 -8.01
CA ILE A 28 14.82 10.74 -6.86
C ILE A 28 13.58 9.84 -6.91
N CYS A 29 12.50 10.25 -7.57
CA CYS A 29 11.26 9.51 -7.64
C CYS A 29 11.27 8.43 -8.73
N SER A 30 10.48 7.37 -8.50
CA SER A 30 10.23 6.35 -9.53
C SER A 30 9.42 6.90 -10.70
N ASP A 31 9.53 6.28 -11.88
CA ASP A 31 8.74 6.62 -13.07
C ASP A 31 7.23 6.61 -12.80
N ASP A 32 6.77 5.75 -11.89
CA ASP A 32 5.35 5.66 -11.49
C ASP A 32 4.89 6.91 -10.73
N ASN A 33 5.74 7.46 -9.84
CA ASN A 33 5.45 8.71 -9.13
C ASN A 33 5.43 9.91 -10.08
N LEU A 34 6.33 9.93 -11.06
CA LEU A 34 6.34 10.95 -12.09
C LEU A 34 5.10 10.87 -12.99
N ALA A 35 4.68 9.67 -13.35
CA ALA A 35 3.43 9.45 -14.10
C ALA A 35 2.19 9.96 -13.32
N LEU A 36 2.17 9.78 -12.00
CA LEU A 36 1.11 10.30 -11.15
C LEU A 36 1.11 11.83 -11.11
N LEU A 37 2.27 12.45 -10.92
CA LEU A 37 2.42 13.91 -10.91
C LEU A 37 2.08 14.53 -12.27
N ALA A 38 2.38 13.86 -13.37
CA ALA A 38 2.05 14.32 -14.72
C ALA A 38 0.55 14.50 -14.95
N GLN A 39 -0.30 13.73 -14.28
CA GLN A 39 -1.77 13.79 -14.41
C GLN A 39 -2.42 14.90 -13.57
N VAL A 40 -1.68 15.52 -12.65
CA VAL A 40 -2.19 16.68 -11.91
C VAL A 40 -2.37 17.86 -12.88
N PRO A 41 -3.42 18.71 -12.77
CA PRO A 41 -3.60 19.90 -13.61
C PRO A 41 -2.37 20.81 -13.58
N ASP A 42 -2.06 21.47 -14.73
CA ASP A 42 -0.83 22.25 -14.89
C ASP A 42 -0.77 23.52 -14.03
N ASP A 43 -1.93 24.04 -13.65
CA ASP A 43 -2.07 25.21 -12.77
C ASP A 43 -2.00 24.89 -11.27
N THR A 44 -1.78 23.61 -10.93
CA THR A 44 -1.77 23.16 -9.54
C THR A 44 -0.46 23.53 -8.86
N VAL A 45 -0.57 24.06 -7.64
CA VAL A 45 0.55 24.23 -6.72
C VAL A 45 0.65 22.99 -5.86
N LEU A 46 1.77 22.27 -5.96
CA LEU A 46 2.05 21.05 -5.21
C LEU A 46 2.80 21.37 -3.91
N THR A 47 2.49 20.60 -2.88
CA THR A 47 3.20 20.65 -1.60
C THR A 47 4.20 19.51 -1.55
N ILE A 48 5.49 19.84 -1.51
CA ILE A 48 6.58 18.88 -1.40
C ILE A 48 7.23 19.03 -0.03
N ASN A 49 7.39 17.91 0.65
CA ASN A 49 8.12 17.84 1.91
C ASN A 49 9.58 17.48 1.61
N LEU A 50 10.52 18.23 2.17
CA LEU A 50 11.95 18.03 1.94
C LEU A 50 12.64 17.67 3.26
N LEU A 51 13.27 16.51 3.33
CA LEU A 51 14.08 16.05 4.45
C LEU A 51 15.48 15.71 3.96
N GLU A 52 16.50 16.42 4.46
CA GLU A 52 17.92 16.30 4.03
C GLU A 52 18.12 16.31 2.50
N GLY A 53 17.34 17.11 1.78
CA GLY A 53 17.41 17.19 0.33
C GLY A 53 16.61 16.11 -0.42
N VAL A 54 15.99 15.18 0.27
CA VAL A 54 15.11 14.15 -0.32
C VAL A 54 13.69 14.68 -0.38
N PRO A 55 13.11 14.88 -1.57
CA PRO A 55 11.72 15.31 -1.71
C PRO A 55 10.76 14.15 -1.49
N GLY A 56 9.63 14.45 -0.83
CA GLY A 56 8.50 13.54 -0.66
C GLY A 56 7.19 14.25 -1.01
N TYR A 57 6.41 13.65 -1.90
CA TYR A 57 5.04 14.07 -2.18
C TYR A 57 4.11 13.24 -1.30
N LEU A 58 3.67 13.82 -0.18
CA LEU A 58 2.86 13.15 0.83
C LEU A 58 1.59 13.96 1.08
N PHE A 59 0.49 13.25 1.30
CA PHE A 59 -0.80 13.86 1.60
C PHE A 59 -0.94 14.09 3.11
N GLY A 60 -1.39 15.29 3.48
CA GLY A 60 -1.66 15.66 4.85
C GLY A 60 -0.50 16.40 5.55
N PRO A 61 -0.72 16.81 6.79
CA PRO A 61 0.29 17.55 7.56
C PRO A 61 1.44 16.64 7.97
N MET A 62 2.66 17.16 7.82
CA MET A 62 3.88 16.52 8.30
C MET A 62 4.33 17.14 9.62
N CYS A 63 5.06 16.38 10.42
CA CYS A 63 5.75 16.90 11.59
C CYS A 63 6.76 17.98 11.18
N PRO A 64 7.03 18.98 12.05
CA PRO A 64 7.99 20.04 11.76
C PRO A 64 9.42 19.54 11.59
N ASP A 65 9.79 18.48 12.32
CA ASP A 65 11.12 17.88 12.28
C ASP A 65 11.07 16.37 12.58
N ALA A 66 12.15 15.66 12.29
CA ALA A 66 12.28 14.22 12.47
C ALA A 66 12.29 13.79 13.97
N GLY A 67 12.48 14.71 14.91
CA GLY A 67 12.48 14.43 16.34
C GLY A 67 11.13 14.05 16.93
N TYR A 68 10.04 14.21 16.16
CA TYR A 68 8.70 13.75 16.55
C TYR A 68 8.53 12.23 16.47
N VAL A 69 9.44 11.52 15.79
CA VAL A 69 9.44 10.06 15.70
C VAL A 69 10.78 9.48 16.18
N PRO A 70 11.11 9.65 17.47
CA PRO A 70 12.43 9.28 18.01
C PRO A 70 12.59 7.76 18.16
N HIS A 71 11.49 7.04 18.37
CA HIS A 71 11.47 5.61 18.67
C HIS A 71 10.87 4.83 17.49
N PHE A 72 11.70 4.12 16.79
CA PHE A 72 11.32 3.17 15.76
C PHE A 72 12.43 2.14 15.56
N GLU A 73 12.08 1.01 15.00
CA GLU A 73 13.00 -0.06 14.64
C GLU A 73 12.72 -0.51 13.21
N LEU A 74 13.77 -0.84 12.47
CA LEU A 74 13.68 -1.41 11.13
C LEU A 74 14.12 -2.87 11.21
N LEU A 75 13.20 -3.79 10.90
CA LEU A 75 13.43 -5.22 10.94
C LEU A 75 13.38 -5.76 9.51
N PRO A 76 14.42 -6.47 9.02
CA PRO A 76 14.32 -7.22 7.77
C PRO A 76 13.19 -8.25 7.87
N TYR A 77 12.34 -8.33 6.86
CA TYR A 77 11.22 -9.25 6.84
C TYR A 77 10.88 -9.67 5.41
N ALA A 78 10.98 -10.96 5.12
CA ALA A 78 10.85 -11.49 3.76
C ALA A 78 11.70 -10.65 2.76
N ASP A 79 11.11 -10.17 1.67
CA ASP A 79 11.78 -9.33 0.68
C ASP A 79 11.71 -7.82 0.99
N GLY A 80 11.28 -7.47 2.19
CA GLY A 80 11.03 -6.09 2.60
C GLY A 80 11.58 -5.74 3.97
N VAL A 81 11.01 -4.68 4.55
CA VAL A 81 11.36 -4.14 5.86
C VAL A 81 10.12 -3.80 6.64
N ILE A 82 10.02 -4.26 7.88
CA ILE A 82 9.01 -3.82 8.83
C ILE A 82 9.52 -2.58 9.54
N ILE A 83 8.66 -1.58 9.63
CA ILE A 83 8.86 -0.41 10.49
C ILE A 83 8.05 -0.65 11.75
N ASN A 84 8.75 -0.97 12.86
CA ASN A 84 8.15 -1.12 14.17
C ASN A 84 8.20 0.22 14.90
N TYR A 85 7.06 0.69 15.39
CA TYR A 85 6.92 1.98 16.08
C TYR A 85 5.90 1.88 17.20
N PRO A 86 5.93 2.79 18.21
CA PRO A 86 4.96 2.80 19.30
C PRO A 86 3.54 3.03 18.81
N ASP A 87 2.58 2.23 19.29
CA ASP A 87 1.15 2.30 18.91
C ASP A 87 0.24 2.71 20.09
N ASP A 88 0.79 2.81 21.30
CA ASP A 88 0.07 3.06 22.55
C ASP A 88 -0.28 4.53 22.81
N GLY A 89 0.02 5.42 21.86
CA GLY A 89 -0.16 6.87 22.02
C GLY A 89 0.88 7.56 22.92
N SER A 90 1.72 6.81 23.64
CA SER A 90 2.83 7.38 24.43
C SER A 90 4.03 7.76 23.57
N TRP A 91 4.20 7.09 22.43
CA TRP A 91 5.32 7.21 21.50
C TRP A 91 6.69 6.94 22.14
N GLN A 92 6.72 6.21 23.25
CA GLN A 92 7.94 5.98 24.05
C GLN A 92 8.44 4.55 24.03
N VAL A 93 7.53 3.57 23.97
CA VAL A 93 7.87 2.15 24.09
C VAL A 93 7.55 1.42 22.80
N LEU A 94 8.55 0.77 22.24
CA LEU A 94 8.35 -0.11 21.08
C LEU A 94 7.65 -1.40 21.53
N PRO A 95 6.55 -1.79 20.89
CA PRO A 95 5.94 -3.07 21.15
C PRO A 95 6.86 -4.21 20.67
N PRO A 96 6.80 -5.39 21.30
CA PRO A 96 7.52 -6.55 20.78
C PRO A 96 6.97 -6.89 19.39
N PHE A 97 7.87 -7.18 18.45
CA PHE A 97 7.45 -7.65 17.14
C PHE A 97 6.74 -9.00 17.25
N VAL A 98 5.56 -9.09 16.67
CA VAL A 98 4.79 -10.33 16.55
C VAL A 98 4.68 -10.70 15.08
N ASP A 99 5.29 -11.82 14.71
CA ASP A 99 5.24 -12.32 13.34
C ASP A 99 3.82 -12.67 12.89
N GLN A 100 3.43 -12.21 11.71
CA GLN A 100 2.14 -12.46 11.10
C GLN A 100 2.30 -13.03 9.68
N PRO A 101 2.82 -14.26 9.53
CA PRO A 101 3.15 -14.82 8.23
C PRO A 101 1.94 -14.89 7.29
N ARG A 102 0.75 -15.24 7.78
CA ARG A 102 -0.47 -15.28 6.95
C ARG A 102 -0.85 -13.91 6.38
N LEU A 103 -0.61 -12.84 7.13
CA LEU A 103 -0.85 -11.48 6.64
C LEU A 103 0.16 -11.11 5.56
N ASN A 104 1.42 -11.47 5.76
CA ASN A 104 2.47 -11.28 4.75
C ASN A 104 2.14 -12.05 3.46
N ASP A 105 1.75 -13.33 3.57
CA ASP A 105 1.36 -14.16 2.42
C ASP A 105 0.22 -13.51 1.62
N ALA A 106 -0.78 -12.93 2.33
CA ALA A 106 -1.89 -12.25 1.68
C ALA A 106 -1.44 -10.97 0.94
N TYR A 107 -0.50 -10.21 1.50
CA TYR A 107 0.07 -9.03 0.82
C TYR A 107 0.90 -9.44 -0.39
N GLN A 108 1.75 -10.46 -0.29
CA GLN A 108 2.54 -10.96 -1.41
C GLN A 108 1.63 -11.46 -2.55
N GLU A 109 0.58 -12.21 -2.24
CA GLU A 109 -0.39 -12.66 -3.24
C GLU A 109 -1.08 -11.48 -3.94
N ALA A 110 -1.46 -10.45 -3.18
CA ALA A 110 -2.07 -9.24 -3.75
C ALA A 110 -1.09 -8.48 -4.67
N GLU A 111 0.19 -8.43 -4.29
CA GLU A 111 1.24 -7.83 -5.11
C GLU A 111 1.48 -8.61 -6.40
N GLU A 112 1.58 -9.94 -6.31
CA GLU A 112 1.70 -10.83 -7.48
C GLU A 112 0.52 -10.65 -8.46
N TRP A 113 -0.71 -10.57 -7.93
CA TRP A 113 -1.89 -10.31 -8.77
C TRP A 113 -1.83 -8.96 -9.46
N SER A 114 -1.46 -7.92 -8.72
CA SER A 114 -1.32 -6.57 -9.25
C SER A 114 -0.23 -6.49 -10.33
N ALA A 115 0.87 -7.21 -10.14
CA ALA A 115 1.95 -7.31 -11.11
C ALA A 115 1.51 -8.08 -12.37
N MET A 116 0.74 -9.17 -12.20
CA MET A 116 0.21 -10.01 -13.30
C MET A 116 -0.69 -9.21 -14.24
N ILE A 117 -1.50 -8.30 -13.69
CA ILE A 117 -2.36 -7.40 -14.49
C ILE A 117 -1.67 -6.11 -14.88
N HIS A 118 -0.36 -5.94 -14.60
CA HIS A 118 0.43 -4.75 -14.87
C HIS A 118 -0.13 -3.46 -14.27
N CYS A 119 -0.80 -3.56 -13.11
CA CYS A 119 -1.54 -2.48 -12.45
C CYS A 119 -1.19 -2.39 -10.96
N ASN A 120 0.10 -2.43 -10.62
CA ASN A 120 0.57 -2.41 -9.23
C ASN A 120 0.82 -1.01 -8.67
N THR A 121 0.54 0.05 -9.44
CA THR A 121 0.63 1.44 -9.00
C THR A 121 -0.53 2.26 -9.54
N VAL A 122 -0.87 3.36 -8.85
CA VAL A 122 -1.94 4.27 -9.29
C VAL A 122 -1.60 4.92 -10.64
N GLY A 123 -0.33 5.26 -10.88
CA GLY A 123 0.12 5.82 -12.15
C GLY A 123 -0.13 4.85 -13.32
N LYS A 124 0.14 3.55 -13.13
CA LYS A 124 -0.16 2.52 -14.14
C LYS A 124 -1.65 2.34 -14.35
N LEU A 125 -2.44 2.32 -13.26
CA LEU A 125 -3.89 2.24 -13.35
C LEU A 125 -4.46 3.38 -14.17
N ASN A 126 -4.08 4.62 -13.87
CA ASN A 126 -4.54 5.79 -14.60
C ASN A 126 -4.18 5.69 -16.09
N LYS A 127 -2.95 5.29 -16.42
CA LYS A 127 -2.53 5.09 -17.81
C LYS A 127 -3.37 4.05 -18.54
N ILE A 128 -3.74 2.95 -17.86
CA ILE A 128 -4.61 1.91 -18.43
C ILE A 128 -6.02 2.45 -18.68
N ILE A 129 -6.54 3.28 -17.76
CA ILE A 129 -7.84 3.94 -17.90
C ILE A 129 -7.83 4.89 -19.10
N ASP A 130 -6.80 5.73 -19.22
CA ASP A 130 -6.63 6.67 -20.33
C ASP A 130 -6.56 5.97 -21.70
N LEU A 131 -5.97 4.76 -21.73
CA LEU A 131 -5.93 3.90 -22.93
C LEU A 131 -7.24 3.17 -23.22
N GLY A 132 -8.27 3.30 -22.37
CA GLY A 132 -9.58 2.65 -22.54
C GLY A 132 -9.62 1.16 -22.17
N TYR A 133 -8.63 0.65 -21.41
CA TYR A 133 -8.57 -0.76 -21.01
C TYR A 133 -9.12 -1.07 -19.63
N ALA A 134 -9.79 -0.11 -18.98
CA ALA A 134 -10.33 -0.27 -17.62
C ALA A 134 -11.24 -1.51 -17.49
N GLU A 135 -12.18 -1.69 -18.43
CA GLU A 135 -13.12 -2.81 -18.42
C GLU A 135 -12.40 -4.17 -18.48
N LYS A 136 -11.36 -4.27 -19.32
CA LYS A 136 -10.57 -5.50 -19.42
C LYS A 136 -9.83 -5.84 -18.13
N ILE A 137 -9.28 -4.85 -17.44
CA ILE A 137 -8.62 -5.05 -16.14
C ILE A 137 -9.62 -5.52 -15.10
N ILE A 138 -10.82 -4.94 -15.06
CA ILE A 138 -11.89 -5.37 -14.15
C ILE A 138 -12.24 -6.84 -14.41
N GLN A 139 -12.46 -7.23 -15.65
CA GLN A 139 -12.78 -8.62 -16.01
C GLN A 139 -11.68 -9.60 -15.58
N VAL A 140 -10.40 -9.24 -15.77
CA VAL A 140 -9.28 -10.09 -15.35
C VAL A 140 -9.22 -10.20 -13.83
N ALA A 141 -9.38 -9.08 -13.09
CA ALA A 141 -9.38 -9.07 -11.64
C ALA A 141 -10.53 -9.91 -11.06
N GLU A 142 -11.72 -9.82 -11.64
CA GLU A 142 -12.87 -10.63 -11.24
C GLU A 142 -12.63 -12.13 -11.53
N ALA A 143 -12.06 -12.48 -12.69
CA ALA A 143 -11.74 -13.86 -13.02
C ALA A 143 -10.69 -14.46 -12.06
N LEU A 144 -9.67 -13.71 -11.68
CA LEU A 144 -8.70 -14.12 -10.65
C LEU A 144 -9.36 -14.36 -9.30
N HIS A 145 -10.27 -13.46 -8.90
CA HIS A 145 -11.01 -13.59 -7.66
C HIS A 145 -11.91 -14.84 -7.64
N GLU A 146 -12.67 -15.09 -8.73
CA GLU A 146 -13.48 -16.31 -8.86
C GLU A 146 -12.64 -17.58 -8.81
N LYS A 147 -11.50 -17.59 -9.51
CA LYS A 147 -10.56 -18.71 -9.47
C LYS A 147 -10.08 -18.98 -8.03
N LYS A 148 -9.82 -17.94 -7.24
CA LYS A 148 -9.42 -18.10 -5.84
C LYS A 148 -10.55 -18.71 -5.00
N LEU A 149 -11.78 -18.26 -5.18
CA LEU A 149 -12.94 -18.81 -4.48
C LEU A 149 -13.16 -20.29 -4.84
N ALA A 150 -13.04 -20.65 -6.12
CA ALA A 150 -13.13 -22.04 -6.55
C ALA A 150 -12.04 -22.91 -5.91
N ASN A 151 -10.79 -22.45 -5.86
CA ASN A 151 -9.71 -23.17 -5.20
C ASN A 151 -9.98 -23.37 -3.70
N ILE A 152 -10.53 -22.35 -3.01
CA ILE A 152 -10.92 -22.48 -1.60
C ILE A 152 -12.04 -23.50 -1.44
N ALA A 153 -13.04 -23.51 -2.33
CA ALA A 153 -14.13 -24.49 -2.33
C ALA A 153 -13.59 -25.91 -2.48
N ASP A 154 -12.68 -26.14 -3.43
CA ASP A 154 -12.03 -27.43 -3.66
C ASP A 154 -11.27 -27.93 -2.41
N ILE A 155 -10.54 -27.04 -1.73
CA ILE A 155 -9.85 -27.35 -0.48
C ILE A 155 -10.87 -27.75 0.59
N LEU A 156 -11.93 -26.97 0.78
CA LEU A 156 -12.97 -27.26 1.77
C LEU A 156 -13.69 -28.58 1.45
N ALA A 157 -14.01 -28.83 0.21
CA ALA A 157 -14.69 -30.07 -0.22
C ALA A 157 -13.81 -31.32 -0.03
N SER A 158 -12.49 -31.18 -0.07
CA SER A 158 -11.57 -32.29 0.21
C SER A 158 -11.52 -32.71 1.68
N HIS A 159 -11.98 -31.84 2.58
CA HIS A 159 -12.02 -32.06 4.02
C HIS A 159 -13.41 -32.50 4.49
N HIS A 160 -13.76 -33.77 4.24
CA HIS A 160 -15.10 -34.33 4.54
C HIS A 160 -15.50 -34.26 6.03
N GLU A 161 -14.54 -34.09 6.95
CA GLU A 161 -14.76 -33.92 8.39
C GLU A 161 -15.28 -32.53 8.76
N LEU A 162 -15.10 -31.53 7.90
CA LEU A 162 -15.54 -30.16 8.17
C LEU A 162 -17.08 -30.08 8.08
N LYS A 163 -17.69 -29.65 9.19
CA LYS A 163 -19.15 -29.43 9.31
C LYS A 163 -19.53 -27.96 9.27
N LEU A 164 -18.56 -27.08 9.56
CA LEU A 164 -18.82 -25.65 9.71
C LEU A 164 -17.59 -24.86 9.26
N VAL A 165 -17.81 -23.85 8.43
CA VAL A 165 -16.81 -22.88 8.03
C VAL A 165 -17.23 -21.50 8.51
N LEU A 166 -16.38 -20.83 9.27
CA LEU A 166 -16.61 -19.49 9.80
C LEU A 166 -15.75 -18.49 9.04
N ILE A 167 -16.38 -17.43 8.53
CA ILE A 167 -15.71 -16.32 7.84
C ILE A 167 -15.74 -15.10 8.76
N ALA A 168 -14.58 -14.70 9.28
CA ALA A 168 -14.40 -13.54 10.14
C ALA A 168 -13.69 -12.40 9.42
N GLY A 169 -13.91 -11.18 9.87
CA GLY A 169 -13.26 -9.98 9.34
C GLY A 169 -13.96 -8.69 9.81
N PRO A 170 -13.38 -7.52 9.58
CA PRO A 170 -13.92 -6.23 9.98
C PRO A 170 -15.24 -5.92 9.24
N SER A 171 -15.93 -4.85 9.67
CA SER A 171 -17.11 -4.38 8.96
C SER A 171 -16.76 -4.00 7.52
N SER A 172 -17.69 -4.23 6.58
CA SER A 172 -17.52 -3.95 5.15
C SER A 172 -16.38 -4.70 4.43
N SER A 173 -15.83 -5.77 5.03
CA SER A 173 -14.77 -6.59 4.43
C SER A 173 -15.26 -7.63 3.40
N GLY A 174 -16.53 -7.60 3.02
CA GLY A 174 -17.08 -8.53 2.02
C GLY A 174 -17.41 -9.94 2.53
N LYS A 175 -17.44 -10.20 3.86
CA LYS A 175 -17.70 -11.52 4.42
C LYS A 175 -18.95 -12.20 3.86
N THR A 176 -20.05 -11.48 3.80
CA THR A 176 -21.33 -12.01 3.31
C THR A 176 -21.26 -12.36 1.83
N SER A 177 -20.69 -11.47 1.02
CA SER A 177 -20.49 -11.70 -0.42
C SER A 177 -19.57 -12.91 -0.67
N THR A 178 -18.48 -13.01 0.09
CA THR A 178 -17.55 -14.15 0.01
C THR A 178 -18.24 -15.45 0.39
N ALA A 179 -19.04 -15.46 1.48
CA ALA A 179 -19.79 -16.64 1.90
C ALA A 179 -20.80 -17.10 0.85
N GLN A 180 -21.55 -16.18 0.24
CA GLN A 180 -22.51 -16.47 -0.82
C GLN A 180 -21.81 -17.02 -2.07
N ARG A 181 -20.72 -16.39 -2.52
CA ARG A 181 -19.96 -16.86 -3.70
C ARG A 181 -19.30 -18.22 -3.44
N LEU A 182 -18.74 -18.42 -2.25
CA LEU A 182 -18.13 -19.69 -1.86
C LEU A 182 -19.17 -20.81 -1.81
N SER A 183 -20.38 -20.56 -1.29
CA SER A 183 -21.46 -21.55 -1.27
C SER A 183 -21.97 -21.95 -2.65
N ILE A 184 -21.77 -21.10 -3.67
CA ILE A 184 -22.11 -21.45 -5.06
C ILE A 184 -21.05 -22.39 -5.67
N GLN A 185 -19.80 -22.23 -5.25
CA GLN A 185 -18.67 -23.04 -5.73
C GLN A 185 -18.61 -24.42 -5.06
N MET A 186 -19.21 -24.60 -3.88
CA MET A 186 -19.31 -25.86 -3.13
C MET A 186 -20.52 -26.70 -3.58
#